data_bfbdba0ccf1b53ac96d2d568429dc7a6
#
_entry.id   bfbdba0ccf1b53ac96d2d568429dc7a6
#
_cell.length_a   1.000
_cell.length_b   1.000
_cell.length_c   1.000
_cell.angle_alpha   90.00
_cell.angle_beta   90.00
_cell.angle_gamma   90.00
#
_symmetry.space_group_name_H-M   'P 1'
#
loop_
_entity.id
_entity.type
_entity.pdbx_description
1 polymer ?
#
loop_
_entity_poly.entity_id
_entity_poly.type
_entity_poly.pdbx_seq_one_letter_code
_entity_poly.pdbx_strand_id
1 'polypeptide(L)'
;MGARLTTPVPGHDVDLFDDYCEHLLVRDAQSLQVIGTYRVLTPAQAKRVGGTYSDTEFDLTRLRTLRPRMVELGRSCVHPDHRHGGVIMALWSALADFMVRNELDTMIGCASIPMLHNGVVSGDAAASIWQQVRKTHLAPIEYHVLPRLPLPVEHLAGSIAVDPPALIKGYLRLGARVLGAPAWDPDFNTADLPMLMRLVDLHPRYRKHFLGA
;
A
#
# COMPACT_ATOMS: atom_id res chain seq x y z
N MET A 1 14.13 4.97 -3.74
CA MET A 1 14.04 4.87 -2.28
C MET A 1 15.29 4.12 -1.83
N GLY A 2 16.03 4.64 -0.85
CA GLY A 2 17.28 4.02 -0.38
C GLY A 2 17.01 3.07 0.79
N ALA A 3 16.45 1.90 0.51
CA ALA A 3 16.26 0.88 1.54
C ALA A 3 17.62 0.47 2.13
N ARG A 4 17.70 0.35 3.45
CA ARG A 4 18.87 -0.13 4.18
C ARG A 4 18.77 -1.62 4.49
N LEU A 5 18.09 -2.39 3.65
CA LEU A 5 17.85 -3.80 3.89
C LEU A 5 19.13 -4.62 3.77
N THR A 6 19.47 -5.35 4.81
CA THR A 6 20.39 -6.48 4.75
C THR A 6 19.61 -7.67 4.19
N THR A 7 19.64 -7.84 2.89
CA THR A 7 19.01 -8.99 2.25
C THR A 7 20.03 -10.11 2.01
N PRO A 8 19.60 -11.39 2.03
CA PRO A 8 20.50 -12.51 1.74
C PRO A 8 21.14 -12.44 0.35
N VAL A 9 20.48 -11.77 -0.59
CA VAL A 9 20.95 -11.60 -1.98
C VAL A 9 21.15 -10.13 -2.26
N PRO A 10 22.39 -9.66 -2.51
CA PRO A 10 22.69 -8.26 -2.81
C PRO A 10 21.84 -7.75 -3.98
N GLY A 11 21.25 -6.56 -3.82
CA GLY A 11 20.43 -5.92 -4.85
C GLY A 11 18.99 -6.43 -4.94
N HIS A 12 18.58 -7.39 -4.10
CA HIS A 12 17.21 -7.87 -4.02
C HIS A 12 16.57 -7.42 -2.71
N ASP A 13 15.33 -6.99 -2.79
CA ASP A 13 14.47 -6.74 -1.63
C ASP A 13 13.68 -8.03 -1.37
N VAL A 14 14.17 -8.83 -0.42
CA VAL A 14 13.58 -10.14 -0.07
C VAL A 14 13.26 -10.15 1.42
N ASP A 15 12.03 -10.52 1.75
CA ASP A 15 11.58 -10.71 3.12
C ASP A 15 10.90 -12.07 3.32
N LEU A 16 10.55 -12.38 4.56
CA LEU A 16 9.94 -13.66 4.94
C LEU A 16 8.55 -13.89 4.30
N PHE A 17 7.89 -12.86 3.78
CA PHE A 17 6.56 -12.97 3.20
C PHE A 17 6.60 -13.42 1.73
N ASP A 18 7.72 -13.24 1.03
CA ASP A 18 7.80 -13.49 -0.42
C ASP A 18 7.43 -14.93 -0.79
N ASP A 19 7.89 -15.91 -0.01
CA ASP A 19 7.59 -17.33 -0.25
C ASP A 19 6.11 -17.70 0.00
N TYR A 20 5.34 -16.80 0.64
CA TYR A 20 3.93 -17.02 0.97
C TYR A 20 2.99 -16.21 0.08
N CYS A 21 3.51 -15.27 -0.70
CA CYS A 21 2.70 -14.38 -1.51
C CYS A 21 2.43 -14.93 -2.91
N GLU A 22 1.28 -14.56 -3.46
CA GLU A 22 1.05 -14.56 -4.89
C GLU A 22 1.74 -13.34 -5.50
N HIS A 23 2.41 -13.54 -6.63
CA HIS A 23 3.11 -12.47 -7.35
C HIS A 23 2.38 -12.14 -8.64
N LEU A 24 1.74 -10.98 -8.67
CA LEU A 24 1.09 -10.46 -9.86
C LEU A 24 2.10 -9.72 -10.71
N LEU A 25 2.27 -10.13 -11.96
CA LEU A 25 3.27 -9.60 -12.88
C LEU A 25 2.60 -9.07 -14.15
N VAL A 26 3.00 -7.89 -14.59
CA VAL A 26 2.74 -7.37 -15.94
C VAL A 26 4.02 -7.47 -16.74
N ARG A 27 3.94 -8.11 -17.91
CA ARG A 27 5.06 -8.27 -18.83
C ARG A 27 4.80 -7.50 -20.11
N ASP A 28 5.82 -6.88 -20.64
CA ASP A 28 5.76 -6.33 -22.00
C ASP A 28 5.61 -7.46 -23.01
N ALA A 29 4.69 -7.32 -23.96
CA ALA A 29 4.34 -8.40 -24.90
C ALA A 29 5.45 -8.72 -25.91
N GLN A 30 6.32 -7.77 -26.19
CA GLN A 30 7.39 -7.93 -27.19
C GLN A 30 8.70 -8.40 -26.53
N SER A 31 9.15 -7.66 -25.51
CA SER A 31 10.43 -7.95 -24.83
C SER A 31 10.32 -9.06 -23.79
N LEU A 32 9.10 -9.42 -23.36
CA LEU A 32 8.81 -10.32 -22.26
C LEU A 32 9.36 -9.88 -20.89
N GLN A 33 9.87 -8.67 -20.80
CA GLN A 33 10.36 -8.11 -19.54
C GLN A 33 9.20 -7.86 -18.57
N VAL A 34 9.44 -8.08 -17.29
CA VAL A 34 8.51 -7.69 -16.22
C VAL A 34 8.60 -6.17 -16.04
N ILE A 35 7.50 -5.48 -16.31
CA ILE A 35 7.38 -4.02 -16.26
C ILE A 35 6.48 -3.53 -15.13
N GLY A 36 5.78 -4.43 -14.46
CA GLY A 36 4.97 -4.13 -13.29
C GLY A 36 4.79 -5.33 -12.39
N THR A 37 4.73 -5.10 -11.08
CA THR A 37 4.57 -6.15 -10.09
C THR A 37 3.70 -5.69 -8.92
N TYR A 38 3.01 -6.67 -8.31
CA TYR A 38 2.34 -6.57 -7.03
C TYR A 38 2.55 -7.87 -6.25
N ARG A 39 2.76 -7.76 -4.94
CA ARG A 39 2.76 -8.87 -4.01
C ARG A 39 1.40 -8.93 -3.30
N VAL A 40 0.77 -10.09 -3.27
CA VAL A 40 -0.55 -10.32 -2.70
C VAL A 40 -0.47 -11.43 -1.67
N LEU A 41 -0.66 -11.11 -0.40
CA LEU A 41 -0.71 -12.09 0.67
C LEU A 41 -2.17 -12.39 1.01
N THR A 42 -2.61 -13.62 0.72
CA THR A 42 -3.99 -14.05 1.00
C THR A 42 -4.22 -14.34 2.49
N PRO A 43 -5.48 -14.37 2.98
CA PRO A 43 -5.78 -14.71 4.39
C PRO A 43 -5.19 -16.05 4.82
N ALA A 44 -5.23 -17.06 3.95
CA ALA A 44 -4.69 -18.39 4.24
C ALA A 44 -3.16 -18.33 4.41
N GLN A 45 -2.47 -17.62 3.54
CA GLN A 45 -1.01 -17.47 3.61
C GLN A 45 -0.59 -16.58 4.80
N ALA A 46 -1.31 -15.50 5.07
CA ALA A 46 -1.07 -14.67 6.25
C ALA A 46 -1.16 -15.49 7.54
N LYS A 47 -2.13 -16.40 7.64
CA LYS A 47 -2.23 -17.33 8.77
C LYS A 47 -1.03 -18.27 8.86
N ARG A 48 -0.49 -18.75 7.74
CA ARG A 48 0.66 -19.68 7.70
C ARG A 48 1.97 -18.98 8.13
N VAL A 49 2.18 -17.73 7.70
CA VAL A 49 3.39 -16.96 8.03
C VAL A 49 3.28 -16.26 9.39
N GLY A 50 2.10 -16.26 10.02
CA GLY A 50 1.87 -15.71 11.34
C GLY A 50 1.37 -14.27 11.40
N GLY A 51 1.03 -13.67 10.25
CA GLY A 51 0.50 -12.30 10.16
C GLY A 51 0.71 -11.69 8.78
N THR A 52 0.50 -10.39 8.69
CA THR A 52 0.78 -9.58 7.50
C THR A 52 1.99 -8.68 7.74
N TYR A 53 2.60 -8.15 6.68
CA TYR A 53 3.63 -7.11 6.83
C TYR A 53 3.07 -5.90 7.60
N SER A 54 1.83 -5.51 7.32
CA SER A 54 1.16 -4.42 8.04
C SER A 54 1.00 -4.70 9.53
N ASP A 55 1.00 -5.95 9.99
CA ASP A 55 1.04 -6.29 11.43
C ASP A 55 2.38 -5.95 12.08
N THR A 56 3.46 -5.85 11.32
CA THR A 56 4.78 -5.42 11.83
C THR A 56 4.82 -3.91 12.05
N GLU A 57 4.04 -3.16 11.27
CA GLU A 57 4.00 -1.70 11.31
C GLU A 57 2.88 -1.16 12.21
N PHE A 58 1.75 -1.87 12.33
CA PHE A 58 0.55 -1.39 12.99
C PHE A 58 -0.09 -2.43 13.90
N ASP A 59 -0.80 -1.98 14.93
CA ASP A 59 -1.77 -2.79 15.66
C ASP A 59 -3.07 -2.87 14.85
N LEU A 60 -3.30 -4.01 14.22
CA LEU A 60 -4.47 -4.29 13.38
C LEU A 60 -5.61 -4.99 14.13
N THR A 61 -5.63 -4.97 15.46
CA THR A 61 -6.63 -5.69 16.28
C THR A 61 -8.07 -5.32 15.88
N ARG A 62 -8.34 -4.08 15.53
CA ARG A 62 -9.68 -3.64 15.11
C ARG A 62 -10.13 -4.22 13.77
N LEU A 63 -9.20 -4.69 12.94
CA LEU A 63 -9.49 -5.27 11.63
C LEU A 63 -9.72 -6.80 11.67
N ARG A 64 -9.74 -7.41 12.86
CA ARG A 64 -9.83 -8.87 13.02
C ARG A 64 -11.02 -9.50 12.30
N THR A 65 -12.15 -8.80 12.21
CA THR A 65 -13.36 -9.27 11.54
C THR A 65 -13.26 -9.23 10.01
N LEU A 66 -12.36 -8.42 9.46
CA LEU A 66 -12.09 -8.33 8.02
C LEU A 66 -11.09 -9.40 7.54
N ARG A 67 -10.20 -9.88 8.42
CA ARG A 67 -9.10 -10.79 8.08
C ARG A 67 -9.50 -12.00 7.24
N PRO A 68 -10.66 -12.68 7.45
CA PRO A 68 -11.01 -13.84 6.64
C PRO A 68 -11.17 -13.57 5.14
N ARG A 69 -11.44 -12.30 4.76
CA ARG A 69 -11.62 -11.88 3.37
C ARG A 69 -10.72 -10.71 2.96
N MET A 70 -9.65 -10.48 3.75
CA MET A 70 -8.72 -9.38 3.58
C MET A 70 -7.38 -9.87 3.07
N VAL A 71 -6.95 -9.35 1.92
CA VAL A 71 -5.58 -9.55 1.42
C VAL A 71 -4.70 -8.38 1.79
N GLU A 72 -3.41 -8.64 1.93
CA GLU A 72 -2.42 -7.58 1.98
C GLU A 72 -1.76 -7.40 0.62
N LEU A 73 -1.61 -6.14 0.23
CA LEU A 73 -0.93 -5.71 -0.98
C LEU A 73 0.40 -5.04 -0.62
N GLY A 74 1.46 -5.47 -1.27
CA GLY A 74 2.78 -4.90 -1.05
C GLY A 74 3.63 -4.90 -2.31
N ARG A 75 4.82 -4.32 -2.18
CA ARG A 75 5.85 -4.30 -3.24
C ARG A 75 5.33 -3.88 -4.62
N SER A 76 4.37 -2.94 -4.65
CA SER A 76 3.87 -2.36 -5.90
C SER A 76 4.99 -1.60 -6.60
N CYS A 77 5.34 -2.05 -7.80
CA CYS A 77 6.38 -1.43 -8.58
C CYS A 77 6.00 -1.39 -10.06
N VAL A 78 6.31 -0.27 -10.72
CA VAL A 78 6.20 -0.11 -12.18
C VAL A 78 7.53 0.40 -12.70
N HIS A 79 8.04 -0.26 -13.75
CA HIS A 79 9.29 0.11 -14.41
C HIS A 79 9.27 1.61 -14.79
N PRO A 80 10.35 2.37 -14.57
CA PRO A 80 10.37 3.81 -14.82
C PRO A 80 9.85 4.22 -16.20
N ASP A 81 10.26 3.53 -17.23
CA ASP A 81 9.88 3.84 -18.63
C ASP A 81 8.43 3.51 -18.96
N HIS A 82 7.71 2.81 -18.07
CA HIS A 82 6.32 2.37 -18.25
C HIS A 82 5.32 3.03 -17.30
N ARG A 83 5.69 4.15 -16.66
CA ARG A 83 4.85 4.87 -15.67
C ARG A 83 3.78 5.78 -16.29
N HIS A 84 3.29 5.46 -17.48
CA HIS A 84 2.23 6.26 -18.17
C HIS A 84 0.80 5.88 -17.76
N GLY A 85 0.63 5.07 -16.71
CA GLY A 85 -0.68 4.68 -16.16
C GLY A 85 -1.23 3.35 -16.69
N GLY A 86 -0.87 2.88 -17.88
CA GLY A 86 -1.37 1.62 -18.43
C GLY A 86 -1.01 0.38 -17.59
N VAL A 87 0.23 0.29 -17.16
CA VAL A 87 0.72 -0.85 -16.37
C VAL A 87 0.03 -0.93 -15.01
N ILE A 88 -0.12 0.18 -14.31
CA ILE A 88 -0.82 0.19 -13.01
C ILE A 88 -2.30 -0.15 -13.17
N MET A 89 -2.94 0.28 -14.25
CA MET A 89 -4.32 -0.09 -14.55
C MET A 89 -4.47 -1.58 -14.85
N ALA A 90 -3.53 -2.17 -15.58
CA ALA A 90 -3.50 -3.62 -15.81
C ALA A 90 -3.32 -4.41 -14.52
N LEU A 91 -2.41 -3.98 -13.64
CA LEU A 91 -2.23 -4.57 -12.31
C LEU A 91 -3.53 -4.50 -11.48
N TRP A 92 -4.21 -3.35 -11.46
CA TRP A 92 -5.46 -3.19 -10.69
C TRP A 92 -6.62 -4.00 -11.28
N SER A 93 -6.71 -4.13 -12.61
CA SER A 93 -7.71 -5.00 -13.25
C SER A 93 -7.49 -6.47 -12.88
N ALA A 94 -6.26 -6.95 -13.02
CA ALA A 94 -5.93 -8.33 -12.66
C ALA A 94 -6.09 -8.61 -11.15
N LEU A 95 -5.82 -7.62 -10.31
CA LEU A 95 -6.06 -7.71 -8.87
C LEU A 95 -7.57 -7.80 -8.56
N ALA A 96 -8.41 -7.01 -9.22
CA ALA A 96 -9.86 -7.07 -9.05
C ALA A 96 -10.40 -8.46 -9.45
N ASP A 97 -9.95 -9.01 -10.59
CA ASP A 97 -10.27 -10.36 -11.01
C ASP A 97 -9.81 -11.42 -9.99
N PHE A 98 -8.61 -11.25 -9.45
CA PHE A 98 -8.09 -12.12 -8.40
C PHE A 98 -8.97 -12.10 -7.15
N MET A 99 -9.37 -10.91 -6.70
CA MET A 99 -10.23 -10.73 -5.53
C MET A 99 -11.59 -11.42 -5.73
N VAL A 100 -12.24 -11.19 -6.86
CA VAL A 100 -13.55 -11.80 -7.17
C VAL A 100 -13.46 -13.33 -7.23
N ARG A 101 -12.48 -13.87 -7.95
CA ARG A 101 -12.30 -15.33 -8.10
C ARG A 101 -12.01 -16.05 -6.77
N ASN A 102 -11.41 -15.34 -5.81
CA ASN A 102 -11.06 -15.91 -4.50
C ASN A 102 -12.03 -15.49 -3.39
N GLU A 103 -13.18 -14.90 -3.74
CA GLU A 103 -14.22 -14.44 -2.81
C GLU A 103 -13.68 -13.48 -1.73
N LEU A 104 -12.71 -12.65 -2.10
CA LEU A 104 -12.07 -11.64 -1.25
C LEU A 104 -12.71 -10.27 -1.52
N ASP A 105 -12.79 -9.42 -0.52
CA ASP A 105 -13.48 -8.13 -0.66
C ASP A 105 -12.75 -6.94 -0.05
N THR A 106 -11.67 -7.19 0.67
CA THR A 106 -10.95 -6.17 1.41
C THR A 106 -9.45 -6.25 1.11
N MET A 107 -8.82 -5.10 0.90
CA MET A 107 -7.39 -4.94 0.67
C MET A 107 -6.80 -4.02 1.73
N ILE A 108 -5.66 -4.40 2.27
CA ILE A 108 -4.86 -3.58 3.19
C ILE A 108 -3.43 -3.45 2.64
N GLY A 109 -2.72 -2.43 3.03
CA GLY A 109 -1.30 -2.28 2.76
C GLY A 109 -0.73 -0.97 3.29
N CYS A 110 0.59 -0.94 3.36
CA CYS A 110 1.34 0.25 3.74
C CYS A 110 1.68 1.06 2.49
N ALA A 111 1.23 2.30 2.44
CA ALA A 111 1.54 3.20 1.33
C ALA A 111 2.63 4.19 1.74
N SER A 112 3.83 3.96 1.21
CA SER A 112 5.04 4.65 1.65
C SER A 112 5.16 6.07 1.09
N ILE A 113 5.48 7.00 1.97
CA ILE A 113 5.87 8.37 1.65
C ILE A 113 7.36 8.49 1.96
N PRO A 114 8.23 8.84 0.99
CA PRO A 114 9.65 9.04 1.25
C PRO A 114 9.88 10.10 2.33
N MET A 115 10.78 9.80 3.29
CA MET A 115 11.22 10.78 4.29
C MET A 115 12.10 11.87 3.68
N LEU A 116 12.76 11.57 2.55
CA LEU A 116 13.56 12.53 1.80
C LEU A 116 12.66 13.43 0.96
N HIS A 117 12.69 14.73 1.24
CA HIS A 117 11.99 15.75 0.47
C HIS A 117 12.94 16.95 0.23
N ASN A 118 13.10 17.36 -1.03
CA ASN A 118 14.00 18.47 -1.41
C ASN A 118 15.43 18.35 -0.83
N GLY A 119 15.98 17.13 -0.79
CA GLY A 119 17.32 16.85 -0.27
C GLY A 119 17.44 16.76 1.25
N VAL A 120 16.34 16.95 1.99
CA VAL A 120 16.30 16.87 3.46
C VAL A 120 15.47 15.67 3.92
N VAL A 121 16.00 14.90 4.86
CA VAL A 121 15.28 13.81 5.54
C VAL A 121 14.68 14.36 6.83
N SER A 122 13.39 14.68 6.83
CA SER A 122 12.75 15.32 8.01
C SER A 122 11.38 14.72 8.37
N GLY A 123 10.70 14.09 7.45
CA GLY A 123 9.31 13.63 7.66
C GLY A 123 8.25 14.73 7.53
N ASP A 124 8.61 16.00 7.33
CA ASP A 124 7.67 17.12 7.23
C ASP A 124 6.71 16.96 6.05
N ALA A 125 7.20 16.43 4.92
CA ALA A 125 6.37 16.10 3.77
C ALA A 125 5.33 15.04 4.13
N ALA A 126 5.72 13.99 4.85
CA ALA A 126 4.82 12.94 5.28
C ALA A 126 3.77 13.46 6.28
N ALA A 127 4.17 14.31 7.23
CA ALA A 127 3.25 14.97 8.16
C ALA A 127 2.23 15.84 7.40
N SER A 128 2.68 16.61 6.40
CA SER A 128 1.81 17.46 5.59
C SER A 128 0.81 16.65 4.76
N ILE A 129 1.25 15.55 4.15
CA ILE A 129 0.39 14.63 3.41
C ILE A 129 -0.64 14.00 4.37
N TRP A 130 -0.21 13.53 5.54
CA TRP A 130 -1.12 13.03 6.57
C TRP A 130 -2.19 14.05 6.95
N GLN A 131 -1.80 15.31 7.23
CA GLN A 131 -2.75 16.39 7.55
C GLN A 131 -3.76 16.66 6.44
N GLN A 132 -3.40 16.43 5.18
CA GLN A 132 -4.32 16.55 4.05
C GLN A 132 -5.28 15.38 3.98
N VAL A 133 -4.75 14.14 3.95
CA VAL A 133 -5.55 12.94 3.69
C VAL A 133 -6.48 12.60 4.85
N ARG A 134 -6.09 12.86 6.10
CA ARG A 134 -6.95 12.61 7.27
C ARG A 134 -8.24 13.42 7.26
N LYS A 135 -8.26 14.61 6.62
CA LYS A 135 -9.44 15.47 6.57
C LYS A 135 -10.54 14.93 5.65
N THR A 136 -10.17 14.16 4.63
CA THR A 136 -11.07 13.77 3.56
C THR A 136 -11.20 12.27 3.36
N HIS A 137 -10.19 11.50 3.79
CA HIS A 137 -10.09 10.06 3.51
C HIS A 137 -9.84 9.21 4.76
N LEU A 138 -10.01 9.77 5.97
CA LEU A 138 -9.91 8.96 7.19
C LEU A 138 -11.06 7.95 7.23
N ALA A 139 -10.71 6.71 7.57
CA ALA A 139 -11.70 5.64 7.73
C ALA A 139 -12.61 5.89 8.95
N PRO A 140 -13.78 5.26 9.03
CA PRO A 140 -14.56 5.18 10.25
C PRO A 140 -13.75 4.63 11.43
N ILE A 141 -14.05 5.10 12.64
CA ILE A 141 -13.25 4.85 13.85
C ILE A 141 -13.07 3.37 14.20
N GLU A 142 -14.03 2.53 13.80
CA GLU A 142 -13.95 1.08 13.99
C GLU A 142 -12.80 0.41 13.23
N TYR A 143 -12.27 1.07 12.19
CA TYR A 143 -11.14 0.59 11.39
C TYR A 143 -9.81 1.28 11.74
N HIS A 144 -9.80 2.20 12.70
CA HIS A 144 -8.57 2.89 13.06
C HIS A 144 -7.52 1.93 13.63
N VAL A 145 -6.28 2.10 13.20
CA VAL A 145 -5.11 1.35 13.66
C VAL A 145 -4.08 2.30 14.28
N LEU A 146 -3.21 1.74 15.10
CA LEU A 146 -2.15 2.50 15.77
C LEU A 146 -0.79 2.03 15.24
N PRO A 147 0.09 2.96 14.83
CA PRO A 147 1.45 2.61 14.43
C PRO A 147 2.25 2.07 15.62
N ARG A 148 3.05 1.03 15.39
CA ARG A 148 3.96 0.47 16.39
C ARG A 148 5.16 1.38 16.63
N LEU A 149 5.68 1.98 15.56
CA LEU A 149 6.68 3.02 15.59
C LEU A 149 6.09 4.30 14.97
N PRO A 150 5.43 5.17 15.76
CA PRO A 150 4.73 6.33 15.22
C PRO A 150 5.70 7.37 14.67
N LEU A 151 5.40 7.92 13.49
CA LEU A 151 6.01 9.17 13.06
C LEU A 151 5.49 10.30 13.96
N PRO A 152 6.35 11.12 14.59
CA PRO A 152 5.93 12.15 15.53
C PRO A 152 5.32 13.37 14.82
N VAL A 153 4.22 13.16 14.09
CA VAL A 153 3.57 14.14 13.20
C VAL A 153 3.14 15.43 13.91
N GLU A 154 2.93 15.40 15.22
CA GLU A 154 2.57 16.56 16.03
C GLU A 154 3.75 17.54 16.22
N HIS A 155 4.98 17.05 16.04
CA HIS A 155 6.21 17.84 16.21
C HIS A 155 6.86 18.22 14.87
N LEU A 156 6.25 17.82 13.74
CA LEU A 156 6.75 18.09 12.39
C LEU A 156 6.00 19.27 11.76
N ALA A 157 6.65 19.93 10.82
CA ALA A 157 6.04 21.04 10.08
C ALA A 157 4.98 20.49 9.09
N GLY A 158 3.75 20.32 9.58
CA GLY A 158 2.61 19.78 8.82
C GLY A 158 1.97 20.75 7.81
N SER A 159 2.70 21.77 7.35
CA SER A 159 2.18 22.82 6.48
C SER A 159 2.93 23.01 5.17
N ILE A 160 3.78 22.05 4.79
CA ILE A 160 4.52 22.12 3.53
C ILE A 160 3.54 21.86 2.38
N ALA A 161 3.61 22.68 1.32
CA ALA A 161 2.87 22.45 0.08
C ALA A 161 3.47 21.27 -0.67
N VAL A 162 2.93 20.10 -0.47
CA VAL A 162 3.38 18.84 -1.07
C VAL A 162 2.18 17.96 -1.44
N ASP A 163 2.25 17.37 -2.61
CA ASP A 163 1.26 16.41 -3.08
C ASP A 163 1.57 14.98 -2.60
N PRO A 164 0.55 14.17 -2.26
CA PRO A 164 0.78 12.73 -2.05
C PRO A 164 1.41 12.07 -3.27
N PRO A 165 2.27 11.05 -3.08
CA PRO A 165 2.78 10.23 -4.18
C PRO A 165 1.67 9.75 -5.12
N ALA A 166 2.02 9.58 -6.40
CA ALA A 166 1.04 9.24 -7.46
C ALA A 166 0.21 7.99 -7.13
N LEU A 167 0.84 6.98 -6.53
CA LEU A 167 0.18 5.74 -6.14
C LEU A 167 -0.86 5.99 -5.04
N ILE A 168 -0.53 6.76 -4.02
CA ILE A 168 -1.45 7.15 -2.94
C ILE A 168 -2.64 7.93 -3.52
N LYS A 169 -2.38 8.93 -4.39
CA LYS A 169 -3.45 9.66 -5.09
C LYS A 169 -4.35 8.71 -5.89
N GLY A 170 -3.77 7.69 -6.50
CA GLY A 170 -4.52 6.66 -7.22
C GLY A 170 -5.46 5.88 -6.30
N TYR A 171 -4.95 5.36 -5.19
CA TYR A 171 -5.75 4.62 -4.21
C TYR A 171 -6.89 5.45 -3.64
N LEU A 172 -6.63 6.70 -3.25
CA LEU A 172 -7.67 7.59 -2.73
C LEU A 172 -8.78 7.84 -3.76
N ARG A 173 -8.44 7.99 -5.05
CA ARG A 173 -9.43 8.11 -6.15
C ARG A 173 -10.26 6.85 -6.36
N LEU A 174 -9.70 5.69 -6.07
CA LEU A 174 -10.42 4.41 -6.14
C LEU A 174 -11.44 4.27 -4.99
N GLY A 175 -11.26 5.00 -3.90
CA GLY A 175 -12.11 4.91 -2.70
C GLY A 175 -11.37 4.37 -1.47
N ALA A 176 -10.06 4.18 -1.54
CA ALA A 176 -9.30 3.78 -0.37
C ALA A 176 -9.36 4.81 0.75
N ARG A 177 -9.26 4.32 1.99
CA ARG A 177 -9.24 5.12 3.21
C ARG A 177 -7.93 4.93 3.95
N VAL A 178 -7.49 5.97 4.66
CA VAL A 178 -6.38 5.87 5.61
C VAL A 178 -6.91 5.47 6.99
N LEU A 179 -6.25 4.55 7.64
CA LEU A 179 -6.74 3.94 8.90
C LEU A 179 -6.19 4.64 10.15
N GLY A 180 -5.20 5.53 9.99
CA GLY A 180 -4.55 6.20 11.11
C GLY A 180 -3.32 6.99 10.69
N ALA A 181 -2.62 7.52 11.69
CA ALA A 181 -1.36 8.22 11.50
C ALA A 181 -0.29 7.29 10.91
N PRO A 182 0.70 7.83 10.19
CA PRO A 182 1.75 7.03 9.57
C PRO A 182 2.69 6.42 10.63
N ALA A 183 3.17 5.20 10.33
CA ALA A 183 4.34 4.63 10.98
C ALA A 183 5.62 5.17 10.35
N TRP A 184 6.69 5.27 11.13
CA TRP A 184 8.02 5.47 10.59
C TRP A 184 8.68 4.13 10.33
N ASP A 185 9.04 3.89 9.08
CA ASP A 185 9.82 2.72 8.65
C ASP A 185 11.28 3.15 8.41
N PRO A 186 12.18 2.87 9.37
CA PRO A 186 13.59 3.22 9.25
C PRO A 186 14.34 2.40 8.19
N ASP A 187 13.90 1.18 7.90
CA ASP A 187 14.57 0.27 6.98
C ASP A 187 14.40 0.76 5.53
N PHE A 188 13.22 1.24 5.18
CA PHE A 188 12.94 1.86 3.88
C PHE A 188 13.14 3.38 3.88
N ASN A 189 13.35 4.01 5.04
CA ASN A 189 13.39 5.46 5.21
C ASN A 189 12.12 6.12 4.67
N THR A 190 10.98 5.58 5.07
CA THR A 190 9.65 6.03 4.67
C THR A 190 8.74 6.28 5.88
N ALA A 191 7.68 7.03 5.64
CA ALA A 191 6.53 7.11 6.51
C ALA A 191 5.39 6.33 5.84
N ASP A 192 4.92 5.29 6.48
CA ASP A 192 3.96 4.37 5.90
C ASP A 192 2.53 4.71 6.36
N LEU A 193 1.66 5.03 5.40
CA LEU A 193 0.23 5.22 5.65
C LEU A 193 -0.49 3.88 5.62
N PRO A 194 -1.23 3.51 6.67
CA PRO A 194 -2.07 2.32 6.65
C PRO A 194 -3.29 2.58 5.77
N MET A 195 -3.39 1.89 4.66
CA MET A 195 -4.46 2.06 3.68
C MET A 195 -5.39 0.84 3.67
N LEU A 196 -6.68 1.10 3.59
CA LEU A 196 -7.73 0.07 3.42
C LEU A 196 -8.57 0.41 2.20
N MET A 197 -8.88 -0.58 1.39
CA MET A 197 -9.87 -0.48 0.34
C MET A 197 -10.78 -1.71 0.35
N ARG A 198 -12.10 -1.49 0.32
CA ARG A 198 -13.09 -2.55 0.19
C ARG A 198 -13.73 -2.46 -1.19
N LEU A 199 -14.00 -3.61 -1.81
CA LEU A 199 -14.63 -3.62 -3.15
C LEU A 199 -15.99 -2.92 -3.15
N VAL A 200 -16.70 -2.95 -2.01
CA VAL A 200 -17.99 -2.25 -1.84
C VAL A 200 -17.84 -0.72 -1.89
N ASP A 201 -16.67 -0.21 -1.50
CA ASP A 201 -16.38 1.23 -1.42
C ASP A 201 -15.71 1.77 -2.71
N LEU A 202 -15.48 0.91 -3.70
CA LEU A 202 -14.97 1.34 -5.01
C LEU A 202 -15.88 2.43 -5.59
N HIS A 203 -15.25 3.52 -6.03
CA HIS A 203 -15.97 4.57 -6.74
C HIS A 203 -16.73 4.00 -7.96
N PRO A 204 -17.99 4.37 -8.22
CA PRO A 204 -18.85 3.74 -9.24
C PRO A 204 -18.21 3.60 -10.62
N ARG A 205 -17.47 4.62 -11.08
CA ARG A 205 -16.71 4.59 -12.34
C ARG A 205 -15.73 3.43 -12.41
N TYR A 206 -15.00 3.17 -11.33
CA TYR A 206 -13.99 2.10 -11.27
C TYR A 206 -14.62 0.75 -11.01
N ARG A 207 -15.74 0.69 -10.27
CA ARG A 207 -16.50 -0.54 -10.09
C ARG A 207 -16.96 -1.07 -11.46
N LYS A 208 -17.56 -0.23 -12.29
CA LYS A 208 -17.96 -0.61 -13.66
C LYS A 208 -16.76 -1.06 -14.51
N HIS A 209 -15.61 -0.40 -14.36
CA HIS A 209 -14.41 -0.73 -15.14
C HIS A 209 -13.77 -2.05 -14.72
N PHE A 210 -13.65 -2.33 -13.41
CA PHE A 210 -12.93 -3.48 -12.91
C PHE A 210 -13.82 -4.69 -12.61
N LEU A 211 -15.09 -4.49 -12.28
CA LEU A 211 -16.01 -5.56 -11.87
C LEU A 211 -17.15 -5.79 -12.85
N GLY A 212 -17.29 -4.96 -13.88
CA GLY A 212 -18.36 -5.09 -14.87
C GLY A 212 -19.77 -4.79 -14.33
N ALA A 213 -19.86 -4.21 -13.10
CA ALA A 213 -21.13 -4.02 -12.37
C ALA A 213 -21.50 -2.53 -12.21
#